data_b14395bf33c313d722dcfa91674aa29b
#
_entry.id   b14395bf33c313d722dcfa91674aa29b
#
_cell.length_a   1.000
_cell.length_b   1.000
_cell.length_c   1.000
_cell.angle_alpha   90.00
_cell.angle_beta   90.00
_cell.angle_gamma   90.00
#
_symmetry.space_group_name_H-M   'P 1'
#
loop_
_entity.id
_entity.type
_entity.pdbx_description
1 polymer ?
#
loop_
_entity_poly.entity_id
_entity_poly.type
_entity_poly.pdbx_seq_one_letter_code
_entity_poly.pdbx_strand_id
1 'polypeptide(L)'
;MINAIYGKKIGMTQIFDDQDRIVPVTVIQAEPNTVCQVKTVDTDGYEAVQMGFGYIKPRRVNKPMQGHFDKQGAEPKRYLREVRVENAGEYKVGDEQTVAAFADVKKVDVTGTSKGKGFAGVMKRYGFAGGPGGHGAHFHRAPGSVGQCATPSRVFKGKHLPGHLGAEKVTVQNLTVCLLYTSPSPRDRG
;
A
#
# COMPACT_ATOMS: atom_id res chain seq x y z
N MET A 1 4.35 15.08 13.80
CA MET A 1 5.51 14.63 12.98
C MET A 1 5.02 13.67 11.92
N ILE A 2 5.49 13.76 10.66
CA ILE A 2 5.15 12.80 9.59
C ILE A 2 5.83 11.48 9.93
N ASN A 3 5.03 10.43 10.13
CA ASN A 3 5.46 9.08 10.48
C ASN A 3 5.35 8.09 9.31
N ALA A 4 5.26 8.58 8.09
CA ALA A 4 5.11 7.77 6.88
C ALA A 4 6.06 8.24 5.79
N ILE A 5 6.54 7.28 4.98
CA ILE A 5 7.30 7.53 3.75
C ILE A 5 6.75 6.64 2.64
N TYR A 6 6.77 7.16 1.43
CA TYR A 6 6.33 6.42 0.25
C TYR A 6 7.51 5.96 -0.56
N GLY A 7 7.46 4.71 -1.00
CA GLY A 7 8.51 4.12 -1.78
C GLY A 7 8.00 3.10 -2.78
N LYS A 8 8.90 2.59 -3.59
CA LYS A 8 8.64 1.57 -4.59
C LYS A 8 9.31 0.26 -4.17
N LYS A 9 8.53 -0.83 -4.11
CA LYS A 9 9.08 -2.17 -3.96
C LYS A 9 9.88 -2.52 -5.22
N ILE A 10 11.18 -2.75 -5.07
CA ILE A 10 12.05 -3.18 -6.18
C ILE A 10 11.97 -4.69 -6.33
N GLY A 11 12.08 -5.42 -5.22
CA GLY A 11 12.09 -6.87 -5.24
C GLY A 11 12.26 -7.47 -3.85
N MET A 12 12.65 -8.74 -3.83
CA MET A 12 13.01 -9.45 -2.61
C MET A 12 14.38 -10.09 -2.80
N THR A 13 15.12 -10.15 -1.72
CA THR A 13 16.42 -10.83 -1.64
C THR A 13 16.56 -11.47 -0.26
N GLN A 14 17.72 -11.97 0.05
CA GLN A 14 18.06 -12.50 1.35
C GLN A 14 19.36 -11.86 1.84
N ILE A 15 19.47 -11.70 3.15
CA ILE A 15 20.65 -11.24 3.85
C ILE A 15 21.00 -12.24 4.95
N PHE A 16 22.24 -12.23 5.42
CA PHE A 16 22.63 -12.95 6.62
C PHE A 16 22.55 -12.01 7.83
N ASP A 17 22.01 -12.51 8.92
CA ASP A 17 22.05 -11.81 10.20
C ASP A 17 23.39 -12.06 10.92
N ASP A 18 23.57 -11.42 12.09
CA ASP A 18 24.79 -11.55 12.90
C ASP A 18 25.00 -12.98 13.44
N GLN A 19 24.03 -13.87 13.27
CA GLN A 19 24.08 -15.28 13.66
C GLN A 19 24.18 -16.23 12.45
N ASP A 20 24.59 -15.71 11.30
CA ASP A 20 24.69 -16.43 10.01
C ASP A 20 23.38 -17.09 9.54
N ARG A 21 22.23 -16.61 10.00
CA ARG A 21 20.92 -17.09 9.52
C ARG A 21 20.47 -16.31 8.31
N ILE A 22 19.91 -17.00 7.34
CA ILE A 22 19.32 -16.39 6.15
C ILE A 22 17.99 -15.73 6.51
N VAL A 23 17.91 -14.41 6.30
CA VAL A 23 16.70 -13.61 6.49
C VAL A 23 16.17 -13.13 5.14
N PRO A 24 14.95 -13.50 4.75
CA PRO A 24 14.34 -12.97 3.53
C PRO A 24 13.94 -11.51 3.75
N VAL A 25 14.35 -10.62 2.85
CA VAL A 25 14.08 -9.19 2.93
C VAL A 25 13.40 -8.66 1.67
N THR A 26 12.55 -7.67 1.84
CA THR A 26 11.98 -6.89 0.74
C THR A 26 12.76 -5.58 0.62
N VAL A 27 13.21 -5.27 -0.59
CA VAL A 27 13.92 -4.03 -0.90
C VAL A 27 12.92 -2.98 -1.36
N ILE A 28 12.89 -1.85 -0.66
CA ILE A 28 12.04 -0.70 -0.97
C ILE A 28 12.94 0.50 -1.26
N GLN A 29 12.82 1.05 -2.46
CA GLN A 29 13.43 2.33 -2.83
C GLN A 29 12.51 3.46 -2.36
N ALA A 30 12.94 4.24 -1.40
CA ALA A 30 12.26 5.42 -0.92
C ALA A 30 13.11 6.66 -1.26
N GLU A 31 12.76 7.32 -2.36
CA GLU A 31 13.31 8.62 -2.71
C GLU A 31 12.79 9.67 -1.73
N PRO A 32 13.44 10.85 -1.56
CA PRO A 32 12.90 11.92 -0.77
C PRO A 32 11.47 12.26 -1.20
N ASN A 33 10.56 12.26 -0.23
CA ASN A 33 9.16 12.59 -0.46
C ASN A 33 8.96 14.08 -0.18
N THR A 34 8.50 14.83 -1.18
CA THR A 34 8.33 16.27 -1.08
C THR A 34 6.90 16.62 -0.67
N VAL A 35 6.73 17.54 0.24
CA VAL A 35 5.42 18.09 0.59
C VAL A 35 4.90 18.93 -0.58
N CYS A 36 3.80 18.49 -1.20
CA CYS A 36 3.19 19.18 -2.33
C CYS A 36 2.02 20.09 -1.93
N GLN A 37 1.33 19.77 -0.85
CA GLN A 37 0.23 20.58 -0.32
C GLN A 37 0.07 20.35 1.17
N VAL A 38 -0.25 21.37 1.90
CA VAL A 38 -0.67 21.33 3.30
C VAL A 38 -2.17 21.58 3.36
N LYS A 39 -2.91 20.69 4.01
CA LYS A 39 -4.35 20.76 4.19
C LYS A 39 -4.68 21.11 5.63
N THR A 40 -5.56 22.10 5.81
CA THR A 40 -5.99 22.60 7.10
C THR A 40 -7.48 22.41 7.32
N VAL A 41 -7.91 22.45 8.56
CA VAL A 41 -9.33 22.32 8.91
C VAL A 41 -10.19 23.39 8.23
N ASP A 42 -9.67 24.63 8.14
CA ASP A 42 -10.41 25.77 7.58
C ASP A 42 -10.67 25.64 6.07
N THR A 43 -9.71 25.09 5.33
CA THR A 43 -9.80 25.00 3.86
C THR A 43 -10.33 23.65 3.36
N ASP A 44 -9.94 22.56 4.03
CA ASP A 44 -10.20 21.19 3.57
C ASP A 44 -11.08 20.39 4.54
N GLY A 45 -11.38 20.91 5.74
CA GLY A 45 -12.15 20.26 6.78
C GLY A 45 -11.38 19.21 7.59
N TYR A 46 -10.07 19.08 7.36
CA TYR A 46 -9.18 18.17 8.09
C TYR A 46 -7.71 18.54 7.92
N GLU A 47 -6.88 18.06 8.85
CA GLU A 47 -5.45 18.26 8.80
C GLU A 47 -4.73 17.09 8.14
N ALA A 48 -3.96 17.38 7.09
CA ALA A 48 -3.14 16.41 6.37
C ALA A 48 -2.03 17.10 5.58
N VAL A 49 -1.00 16.34 5.29
CA VAL A 49 0.07 16.73 4.37
C VAL A 49 0.03 15.84 3.14
N GLN A 50 -0.08 16.45 1.97
CA GLN A 50 0.00 15.73 0.70
C GLN A 50 1.47 15.62 0.28
N MET A 51 1.97 14.40 0.24
CA MET A 51 3.34 14.09 -0.15
C MET A 51 3.40 13.59 -1.57
N GLY A 52 4.36 14.11 -2.33
CA GLY A 52 4.67 13.69 -3.67
C GLY A 52 5.94 12.85 -3.74
N PHE A 53 5.97 11.80 -4.55
CA PHE A 53 7.16 11.00 -4.79
C PHE A 53 7.21 10.46 -6.22
N GLY A 54 8.42 10.12 -6.64
CA GLY A 54 8.71 9.62 -7.98
C GLY A 54 8.72 10.72 -9.05
N TYR A 55 9.71 10.65 -9.90
CA TYR A 55 9.89 11.60 -11.00
C TYR A 55 8.86 11.39 -12.11
N ILE A 56 8.35 12.48 -12.66
CA ILE A 56 7.53 12.50 -13.86
C ILE A 56 8.05 13.56 -14.85
N LYS A 57 8.15 13.19 -16.14
CA LYS A 57 8.52 14.18 -17.19
C LYS A 57 7.38 15.20 -17.33
N PRO A 58 7.65 16.54 -17.37
CA PRO A 58 6.61 17.58 -17.43
C PRO A 58 5.59 17.37 -18.55
N ARG A 59 6.05 16.92 -19.74
CA ARG A 59 5.17 16.61 -20.90
C ARG A 59 4.14 15.49 -20.65
N ARG A 60 4.29 14.70 -19.57
CA ARG A 60 3.36 13.62 -19.19
C ARG A 60 2.38 14.04 -18.11
N VAL A 61 2.50 15.25 -17.60
CA VAL A 61 1.57 15.83 -16.63
C VAL A 61 0.39 16.40 -17.41
N ASN A 62 -0.83 15.99 -17.08
CA ASN A 62 -2.01 16.55 -17.69
C ASN A 62 -2.31 17.96 -17.14
N LYS A 63 -3.03 18.79 -17.89
CA LYS A 63 -3.32 20.17 -17.52
C LYS A 63 -3.96 20.36 -16.14
N PRO A 64 -4.96 19.55 -15.71
CA PRO A 64 -5.52 19.65 -14.35
C PRO A 64 -4.49 19.43 -13.25
N MET A 65 -3.63 18.41 -13.41
CA MET A 65 -2.58 18.11 -12.42
C MET A 65 -1.48 19.16 -12.44
N GLN A 66 -1.13 19.69 -13.62
CA GLN A 66 -0.20 20.82 -13.71
C GLN A 66 -0.73 22.02 -12.93
N GLY A 67 -2.00 22.40 -13.18
CA GLY A 67 -2.62 23.50 -12.43
C GLY A 67 -2.69 23.25 -10.92
N HIS A 68 -2.81 22.00 -10.46
CA HIS A 68 -2.72 21.64 -9.06
C HIS A 68 -1.33 21.95 -8.49
N PHE A 69 -0.26 21.50 -9.15
CA PHE A 69 1.11 21.76 -8.70
C PHE A 69 1.48 23.23 -8.78
N ASP A 70 1.11 23.93 -9.89
CA ASP A 70 1.36 25.35 -10.09
C ASP A 70 0.69 26.20 -8.99
N LYS A 71 -0.55 25.87 -8.61
CA LYS A 71 -1.29 26.54 -7.53
C LYS A 71 -0.57 26.43 -6.18
N GLN A 72 0.08 25.31 -5.92
CA GLN A 72 0.79 25.05 -4.67
C GLN A 72 2.27 25.49 -4.72
N GLY A 73 2.80 25.83 -5.90
CA GLY A 73 4.22 26.12 -6.09
C GLY A 73 5.12 24.88 -5.92
N ALA A 74 4.57 23.69 -6.16
CA ALA A 74 5.27 22.43 -5.97
C ALA A 74 5.72 21.83 -7.31
N GLU A 75 6.85 21.10 -7.29
CA GLU A 75 7.28 20.35 -8.46
C GLU A 75 6.34 19.15 -8.76
N PRO A 76 6.04 18.88 -10.04
CA PRO A 76 5.24 17.72 -10.41
C PRO A 76 5.87 16.41 -9.99
N LYS A 77 5.13 15.59 -9.24
CA LYS A 77 5.50 14.25 -8.82
C LYS A 77 4.56 13.21 -9.44
N ARG A 78 5.06 11.99 -9.62
CA ARG A 78 4.29 10.93 -10.26
C ARG A 78 3.15 10.40 -9.40
N TYR A 79 3.36 10.33 -8.10
CA TYR A 79 2.40 9.81 -7.14
C TYR A 79 2.17 10.84 -6.04
N LEU A 80 0.92 11.05 -5.70
CA LEU A 80 0.49 11.88 -4.58
C LEU A 80 -0.25 11.01 -3.57
N ARG A 81 0.07 11.18 -2.30
CA ARG A 81 -0.61 10.52 -1.18
C ARG A 81 -0.69 11.48 0.00
N GLU A 82 -1.74 11.34 0.78
CA GLU A 82 -1.97 12.15 1.97
C GLU A 82 -1.66 11.36 3.23
N VAL A 83 -1.02 12.03 4.16
CA VAL A 83 -0.78 11.56 5.52
C VAL A 83 -1.52 12.49 6.47
N ARG A 84 -2.40 11.95 7.29
CA ARG A 84 -3.03 12.68 8.38
C ARG A 84 -1.99 13.05 9.43
N VAL A 85 -2.00 14.30 9.85
CA VAL A 85 -1.12 14.84 10.90
C VAL A 85 -1.96 15.58 11.92
N GLU A 86 -1.44 15.74 13.13
CA GLU A 86 -2.13 16.49 14.19
C GLU A 86 -2.00 17.99 14.01
N ASN A 87 -0.84 18.45 13.50
CA ASN A 87 -0.54 19.87 13.29
C ASN A 87 -0.01 20.07 11.86
N ALA A 88 -0.87 20.39 10.94
CA ALA A 88 -0.48 20.63 9.54
C ALA A 88 0.35 21.91 9.38
N GLY A 89 0.17 22.89 10.26
CA GLY A 89 0.87 24.17 10.20
C GLY A 89 2.39 24.12 10.44
N GLU A 90 2.92 22.99 10.91
CA GLU A 90 4.37 22.78 11.08
C GLU A 90 5.10 22.51 9.75
N TYR A 91 4.34 22.18 8.69
CA TYR A 91 4.90 21.78 7.40
C TYR A 91 4.73 22.86 6.35
N LYS A 92 5.70 22.93 5.45
CA LYS A 92 5.68 23.84 4.32
C LYS A 92 5.78 23.08 3.01
N VAL A 93 5.19 23.65 1.97
CA VAL A 93 5.35 23.11 0.61
C VAL A 93 6.84 23.18 0.23
N GLY A 94 7.38 22.07 -0.26
CA GLY A 94 8.79 21.90 -0.58
C GLY A 94 9.61 21.19 0.50
N ASP A 95 9.08 20.99 1.72
CA ASP A 95 9.77 20.19 2.73
C ASP A 95 9.98 18.76 2.25
N GLU A 96 11.11 18.15 2.61
CA GLU A 96 11.47 16.81 2.20
C GLU A 96 11.52 15.82 3.37
N GLN A 97 10.79 14.73 3.24
CA GLN A 97 10.85 13.60 4.15
C GLN A 97 11.75 12.51 3.57
N THR A 98 12.81 12.18 4.27
CA THR A 98 13.80 11.16 3.85
C THR A 98 13.73 9.92 4.72
N VAL A 99 14.40 8.86 4.27
CA VAL A 99 14.52 7.58 5.01
C VAL A 99 15.21 7.77 6.37
N ALA A 100 16.02 8.83 6.54
CA ALA A 100 16.71 9.13 7.79
C ALA A 100 15.76 9.28 8.99
N ALA A 101 14.51 9.69 8.76
CA ALA A 101 13.48 9.75 9.80
C ALA A 101 13.14 8.39 10.43
N PHE A 102 13.54 7.30 9.81
CA PHE A 102 13.32 5.93 10.29
C PHE A 102 14.57 5.29 10.91
N ALA A 103 15.64 6.05 11.15
CA ALA A 103 16.90 5.51 11.67
C ALA A 103 16.75 4.75 13.00
N ASP A 104 15.91 5.28 13.90
CA ASP A 104 15.68 4.68 15.22
C ASP A 104 14.45 3.74 15.24
N VAL A 105 13.79 3.56 14.10
CA VAL A 105 12.56 2.77 14.01
C VAL A 105 12.89 1.30 13.76
N LYS A 106 12.54 0.44 14.71
CA LYS A 106 12.76 -1.01 14.62
C LYS A 106 11.68 -1.76 13.84
N LYS A 107 10.45 -1.28 13.87
CA LYS A 107 9.30 -1.94 13.24
C LYS A 107 8.45 -0.95 12.49
N VAL A 108 7.95 -1.36 11.34
CA VAL A 108 7.09 -0.55 10.46
C VAL A 108 5.89 -1.35 9.98
N ASP A 109 4.82 -0.63 9.68
CA ASP A 109 3.66 -1.17 8.99
C ASP A 109 3.76 -0.81 7.51
N VAL A 110 3.66 -1.79 6.63
CA VAL A 110 3.78 -1.59 5.19
C VAL A 110 2.45 -1.77 4.51
N THR A 111 1.97 -0.72 3.88
CA THR A 111 0.71 -0.72 3.12
C THR A 111 1.00 -0.71 1.63
N GLY A 112 0.36 -1.61 0.91
CA GLY A 112 0.48 -1.70 -0.54
C GLY A 112 -0.77 -2.27 -1.19
N THR A 113 -0.75 -2.30 -2.53
CA THR A 113 -1.79 -2.98 -3.30
C THR A 113 -1.36 -4.41 -3.58
N SER A 114 -2.16 -5.38 -3.16
CA SER A 114 -1.89 -6.80 -3.38
C SER A 114 -1.97 -7.17 -4.85
N LYS A 115 -1.30 -8.25 -5.25
CA LYS A 115 -1.41 -8.78 -6.62
C LYS A 115 -2.84 -9.21 -6.90
N GLY A 116 -3.41 -8.79 -8.04
CA GLY A 116 -4.71 -9.25 -8.51
C GLY A 116 -4.69 -10.75 -8.83
N LYS A 117 -5.75 -11.45 -8.43
CA LYS A 117 -5.96 -12.88 -8.69
C LYS A 117 -7.22 -13.14 -9.53
N GLY A 118 -7.81 -12.05 -10.05
CA GLY A 118 -9.02 -12.11 -10.85
C GLY A 118 -10.25 -12.54 -10.08
N PHE A 119 -11.24 -13.10 -10.79
CA PHE A 119 -12.41 -13.71 -10.19
C PHE A 119 -12.04 -15.07 -9.60
N ALA A 120 -12.27 -15.26 -8.31
CA ALA A 120 -11.90 -16.46 -7.59
C ALA A 120 -13.12 -17.14 -6.97
N GLY A 121 -13.16 -18.47 -7.06
CA GLY A 121 -14.14 -19.30 -6.38
C GLY A 121 -13.92 -19.32 -4.86
N VAL A 122 -14.91 -19.79 -4.12
CA VAL A 122 -14.92 -19.79 -2.65
C VAL A 122 -13.78 -20.59 -2.02
N MET A 123 -13.30 -21.63 -2.68
CA MET A 123 -12.17 -22.42 -2.18
C MET A 123 -10.88 -21.57 -2.19
N LYS A 124 -10.57 -20.89 -3.31
CA LYS A 124 -9.39 -20.02 -3.41
C LYS A 124 -9.53 -18.74 -2.57
N ARG A 125 -10.75 -18.19 -2.51
CA ARG A 125 -10.99 -16.90 -1.88
C ARG A 125 -11.08 -16.99 -0.35
N TYR A 126 -11.70 -18.05 0.17
CA TYR A 126 -12.01 -18.19 1.59
C TYR A 126 -11.56 -19.52 2.20
N GLY A 127 -10.93 -20.41 1.42
CA GLY A 127 -10.46 -21.71 1.91
C GLY A 127 -11.57 -22.72 2.18
N PHE A 128 -12.70 -22.65 1.48
CA PHE A 128 -13.78 -23.63 1.64
C PHE A 128 -13.31 -25.04 1.24
N ALA A 129 -13.73 -26.05 2.01
CA ALA A 129 -13.35 -27.43 1.78
C ALA A 129 -13.95 -28.03 0.49
N GLY A 130 -15.11 -27.54 0.08
CA GLY A 130 -15.87 -28.14 -1.02
C GLY A 130 -16.63 -29.42 -0.60
N GLY A 131 -17.14 -30.12 -1.57
CA GLY A 131 -17.85 -31.41 -1.37
C GLY A 131 -17.02 -32.64 -1.70
N PRO A 132 -17.54 -33.84 -1.44
CA PRO A 132 -16.88 -35.10 -1.77
C PRO A 132 -16.60 -35.24 -3.27
N GLY A 133 -15.50 -35.91 -3.62
CA GLY A 133 -15.16 -36.21 -5.01
C GLY A 133 -15.80 -37.49 -5.57
N GLY A 134 -16.46 -38.30 -4.73
CA GLY A 134 -17.08 -39.57 -5.06
C GLY A 134 -18.44 -39.75 -4.40
N HIS A 135 -18.92 -41.00 -4.32
CA HIS A 135 -20.22 -41.38 -3.73
C HIS A 135 -21.44 -40.67 -4.32
N GLY A 136 -21.42 -40.38 -5.65
CA GLY A 136 -22.53 -39.74 -6.36
C GLY A 136 -22.70 -38.25 -6.05
N ALA A 137 -21.71 -37.59 -5.47
CA ALA A 137 -21.78 -36.17 -5.18
C ALA A 137 -21.81 -35.34 -6.46
N HIS A 138 -22.77 -34.42 -6.58
CA HIS A 138 -22.86 -33.44 -7.67
C HIS A 138 -22.31 -32.06 -7.27
N PHE A 139 -21.77 -31.92 -6.08
CA PHE A 139 -21.30 -30.72 -5.48
C PHE A 139 -19.81 -30.88 -5.12
N HIS A 140 -18.91 -30.27 -5.88
CA HIS A 140 -17.47 -30.42 -5.65
C HIS A 140 -16.82 -29.13 -5.17
N ARG A 141 -16.96 -28.04 -5.94
CA ARG A 141 -16.28 -26.76 -5.69
C ARG A 141 -17.21 -25.59 -5.47
N ALA A 142 -18.50 -25.83 -5.37
CA ALA A 142 -19.52 -24.81 -5.19
C ALA A 142 -19.56 -24.29 -3.73
N PRO A 143 -20.14 -23.10 -3.48
CA PRO A 143 -20.18 -22.50 -2.14
C PRO A 143 -21.09 -23.24 -1.14
N GLY A 144 -21.97 -24.14 -1.62
CA GLY A 144 -22.98 -24.78 -0.81
C GLY A 144 -24.20 -23.90 -0.57
N SER A 145 -24.92 -24.13 0.52
CA SER A 145 -26.08 -23.32 0.88
C SER A 145 -25.68 -21.87 1.14
N VAL A 146 -26.42 -20.95 0.53
CA VAL A 146 -26.20 -19.52 0.66
C VAL A 146 -27.19 -18.85 1.62
N GLY A 147 -28.20 -19.58 2.11
CA GLY A 147 -29.20 -19.07 3.05
C GLY A 147 -30.29 -20.07 3.34
N GLN A 148 -31.34 -19.62 4.05
CA GLN A 148 -32.56 -20.33 4.33
C GLN A 148 -33.59 -20.08 3.21
N CYS A 149 -34.64 -20.86 3.16
CA CYS A 149 -35.65 -20.79 2.11
C CYS A 149 -36.52 -19.51 2.19
N ALA A 150 -37.84 -19.68 2.40
CA ALA A 150 -38.84 -18.58 2.37
C ALA A 150 -38.62 -17.52 3.44
N THR A 151 -38.02 -17.86 4.56
CA THR A 151 -37.64 -16.93 5.63
C THR A 151 -36.15 -17.05 5.87
N PRO A 152 -35.35 -15.96 5.74
CA PRO A 152 -35.68 -14.53 5.56
C PRO A 152 -35.84 -14.06 4.09
N SER A 153 -35.98 -14.93 3.11
CA SER A 153 -36.13 -14.62 1.65
C SER A 153 -35.01 -13.76 1.06
N ARG A 154 -33.82 -13.80 1.63
CA ARG A 154 -32.66 -13.03 1.17
C ARG A 154 -31.36 -13.72 1.58
N VAL A 155 -30.27 -13.38 0.87
CA VAL A 155 -28.91 -13.71 1.30
C VAL A 155 -28.39 -12.56 2.18
N PHE A 156 -27.86 -12.90 3.35
CA PHE A 156 -27.32 -11.90 4.28
C PHE A 156 -26.08 -11.22 3.70
N LYS A 157 -25.90 -9.94 4.07
CA LYS A 157 -24.68 -9.20 3.77
C LYS A 157 -23.48 -9.89 4.41
N GLY A 158 -22.33 -9.85 3.74
CA GLY A 158 -21.11 -10.48 4.24
C GLY A 158 -21.01 -11.99 3.97
N LYS A 159 -22.00 -12.62 3.31
CA LYS A 159 -21.90 -14.03 2.91
C LYS A 159 -20.71 -14.26 1.99
N HIS A 160 -19.90 -15.26 2.30
CA HIS A 160 -18.71 -15.60 1.53
C HIS A 160 -19.10 -16.26 0.19
N LEU A 161 -18.95 -15.51 -0.88
CA LEU A 161 -19.30 -15.94 -2.26
C LEU A 161 -18.11 -15.73 -3.21
N PRO A 162 -18.10 -16.39 -4.39
CA PRO A 162 -17.11 -16.10 -5.43
C PRO A 162 -17.07 -14.61 -5.77
N GLY A 163 -15.92 -14.13 -6.19
CA GLY A 163 -15.78 -12.75 -6.57
C GLY A 163 -14.32 -12.34 -6.81
N HIS A 164 -14.10 -11.05 -6.96
CA HIS A 164 -12.79 -10.48 -7.14
C HIS A 164 -11.89 -10.78 -5.93
N LEU A 165 -10.64 -11.17 -6.19
CA LEU A 165 -9.62 -11.44 -5.19
C LEU A 165 -8.33 -10.71 -5.56
N GLY A 166 -7.70 -10.08 -4.57
CA GLY A 166 -6.50 -9.29 -4.77
C GLY A 166 -6.78 -7.92 -5.39
N ALA A 167 -5.72 -7.21 -5.78
CA ALA A 167 -5.75 -5.82 -6.23
C ALA A 167 -6.42 -4.87 -5.22
N GLU A 168 -6.32 -5.19 -3.95
CA GLU A 168 -6.87 -4.42 -2.82
C GLU A 168 -5.76 -3.87 -1.93
N LYS A 169 -6.04 -2.80 -1.21
CA LYS A 169 -5.13 -2.20 -0.24
C LYS A 169 -4.99 -3.14 0.96
N VAL A 170 -3.76 -3.59 1.22
CA VAL A 170 -3.43 -4.48 2.33
C VAL A 170 -2.30 -3.85 3.14
N THR A 171 -2.42 -3.92 4.46
CA THR A 171 -1.37 -3.49 5.39
C THR A 171 -0.82 -4.72 6.12
N VAL A 172 0.50 -4.89 6.04
CA VAL A 172 1.22 -5.89 6.84
C VAL A 172 1.90 -5.16 7.98
N GLN A 173 1.57 -5.55 9.20
CA GLN A 173 1.99 -4.88 10.42
C GLN A 173 3.27 -5.49 11.01
N ASN A 174 3.99 -4.70 11.82
CA ASN A 174 5.12 -5.13 12.62
C ASN A 174 6.30 -5.75 11.85
N LEU A 175 6.54 -5.29 10.62
CA LEU A 175 7.72 -5.73 9.87
C LEU A 175 8.99 -5.09 10.45
N THR A 176 10.02 -5.90 10.65
CA THR A 176 11.31 -5.44 11.16
C THR A 176 12.09 -4.71 10.07
N VAL A 177 12.63 -3.55 10.40
CA VAL A 177 13.57 -2.81 9.54
C VAL A 177 14.95 -3.40 9.78
N CYS A 178 15.52 -4.07 8.77
CA CYS A 178 16.83 -4.72 8.88
C CYS A 178 17.98 -3.74 8.58
N LEU A 179 17.92 -3.06 7.45
CA LEU A 179 18.95 -2.15 6.98
C LEU A 179 18.33 -0.88 6.39
N LEU A 180 18.96 0.25 6.68
CA LEU A 180 18.65 1.54 6.06
C LEU A 180 19.91 2.07 5.37
N TYR A 181 19.81 2.24 4.04
CA TYR A 181 20.87 2.88 3.26
C TYR A 181 20.41 4.29 2.89
N THR A 182 21.20 5.28 3.25
CA THR A 182 20.93 6.69 2.92
C THR A 182 21.51 7.12 1.59
N SER A 183 22.35 6.29 0.97
CA SER A 183 22.89 6.52 -0.37
C SER A 183 23.01 5.20 -1.15
N PRO A 184 22.89 5.22 -2.49
CA PRO A 184 23.10 4.02 -3.29
C PRO A 184 24.53 3.52 -3.14
N SER A 185 24.68 2.19 -3.05
CA SER A 185 26.00 1.55 -3.06
C SER A 185 26.75 1.89 -4.36
N PRO A 186 28.07 2.12 -4.32
CA PRO A 186 28.88 2.33 -5.54
C PRO A 186 28.77 1.21 -6.58
N ARG A 187 28.33 0.01 -6.16
CA ARG A 187 28.12 -1.16 -7.03
C ARG A 187 26.80 -1.13 -7.80
N ASP A 188 25.85 -0.28 -7.41
CA ASP A 188 24.53 -0.18 -8.05
C ASP A 188 24.50 0.84 -9.21
N ARG A 189 25.67 1.37 -9.59
CA ARG A 189 25.85 2.23 -10.76
C ARG A 189 26.36 1.39 -11.94
N GLY A 190 25.50 0.55 -12.46
CA GLY A 190 25.69 -0.18 -13.71
C GLY A 190 24.74 0.32 -14.78
#